data_bb5478c7da657e08627818f7a9b83c80
#
_entry.id   bb5478c7da657e08627818f7a9b83c80
#
_cell.length_a   1.000
_cell.length_b   1.000
_cell.length_c   1.000
_cell.angle_alpha   90.00
_cell.angle_beta   90.00
_cell.angle_gamma   90.00
#
_symmetry.space_group_name_H-M   'P 1'
#
loop_
_entity.id
_entity.type
_entity.pdbx_description
1 polymer ?
#
loop_
_entity_poly.entity_id
_entity_poly.type
_entity_poly.pdbx_seq_one_letter_code
_entity_poly.pdbx_strand_id
1 'polypeptide(L)'
;MRKLFSFVAVLLSAVLVVTGCSSKSSKDNSTNKSNLKVVVVTDEGGAKDKSFNQSNAEALTSWVEKNGGKALTPVETKNHSDLAANMQSASKAADVISLAGFYFEKELPKMADTFPDKKYIFIDGVVEKANVASVTFAEQEAGYLAGYAAALQSKTGKVGFIGGAKIPTVARFGIGFVQGAKAANKDIKVVYNYSGSFSDTNKGKTIAATMYDTGADVIFVAAGGTGNGAIKEAQERATQDLKESGEIKHWIVGVDKDQYNDGIFKAKDKDGKDVEKSVVVASVIKRVDVAVKNVLDSIKEGKFEGGKEHIFTIKEDGIKLTLENPNLNDETKLKIKNKMAELKTGKESVVAEADKLTDKNNIDGEL
;
A
#
# COMPACT_ATOMS: atom_id res chain seq x y z
N MET A 1 -66.74 0.02 -62.57
CA MET A 1 -68.13 -0.33 -62.26
C MET A 1 -68.40 -0.12 -60.78
N ARG A 2 -69.39 0.70 -60.47
CA ARG A 2 -70.25 0.80 -59.29
C ARG A 2 -69.57 1.06 -57.91
N LYS A 3 -69.69 2.29 -57.45
CA LYS A 3 -70.82 2.92 -56.71
C LYS A 3 -70.70 2.69 -55.21
N LEU A 4 -70.49 3.72 -54.44
CA LEU A 4 -71.43 4.68 -53.80
C LEU A 4 -71.83 4.17 -52.39
N PHE A 5 -71.74 4.87 -51.33
CA PHE A 5 -72.46 5.92 -50.63
C PHE A 5 -71.92 5.97 -49.19
N SER A 6 -71.41 7.05 -48.74
CA SER A 6 -71.97 8.06 -47.85
C SER A 6 -72.80 7.55 -46.67
N PHE A 7 -72.35 7.85 -45.44
CA PHE A 7 -73.22 8.54 -44.47
C PHE A 7 -72.39 9.31 -43.41
N VAL A 8 -72.80 10.54 -43.31
CA VAL A 8 -72.33 11.54 -42.32
C VAL A 8 -73.08 11.29 -41.02
N ALA A 9 -72.42 11.32 -39.89
CA ALA A 9 -73.03 11.61 -38.61
C ALA A 9 -72.08 12.48 -37.76
N VAL A 10 -72.50 13.71 -37.62
CA VAL A 10 -71.95 14.71 -36.70
C VAL A 10 -72.43 14.39 -35.32
N LEU A 11 -71.56 14.29 -34.33
CA LEU A 11 -71.88 14.48 -32.92
C LEU A 11 -70.76 15.24 -32.21
N LEU A 12 -71.08 16.44 -31.81
CA LEU A 12 -70.33 17.27 -30.88
C LEU A 12 -70.22 16.58 -29.53
N SER A 13 -69.00 16.54 -28.99
CA SER A 13 -68.88 16.45 -27.52
C SER A 13 -67.49 16.88 -27.06
N ALA A 14 -67.45 17.97 -26.37
CA ALA A 14 -66.62 18.38 -25.26
C ALA A 14 -65.12 18.15 -25.32
N VAL A 15 -64.40 19.21 -25.59
CA VAL A 15 -62.96 19.37 -25.29
C VAL A 15 -62.77 19.47 -23.78
N LEU A 16 -62.22 18.40 -23.18
CA LEU A 16 -61.61 18.49 -21.86
C LEU A 16 -60.10 18.63 -22.08
N VAL A 17 -59.64 19.85 -21.97
CA VAL A 17 -58.19 20.16 -21.90
C VAL A 17 -57.69 19.68 -20.54
N VAL A 18 -57.09 18.48 -20.52
CA VAL A 18 -56.27 18.04 -19.41
C VAL A 18 -54.87 18.58 -19.69
N THR A 19 -54.52 19.69 -19.07
CA THR A 19 -53.15 20.15 -18.93
C THR A 19 -52.40 19.15 -18.04
N GLY A 20 -51.89 18.07 -18.65
CA GLY A 20 -50.95 17.22 -18.02
C GLY A 20 -49.62 17.96 -17.88
N CYS A 21 -49.33 18.45 -16.69
CA CYS A 21 -47.99 18.80 -16.30
C CYS A 21 -47.11 17.55 -16.42
N SER A 22 -46.45 17.43 -17.57
CA SER A 22 -45.31 16.54 -17.72
C SER A 22 -44.19 17.08 -16.84
N SER A 23 -44.17 16.69 -15.56
CA SER A 23 -43.00 16.80 -14.76
C SER A 23 -41.95 15.88 -15.42
N LYS A 24 -41.05 16.49 -16.21
CA LYS A 24 -39.75 15.86 -16.48
C LYS A 24 -39.16 15.50 -15.13
N SER A 25 -39.31 14.25 -14.73
CA SER A 25 -38.45 13.63 -13.76
C SER A 25 -37.03 13.75 -14.33
N SER A 26 -36.38 14.85 -14.02
CA SER A 26 -34.92 14.88 -13.99
C SER A 26 -34.57 13.73 -13.05
N LYS A 27 -34.00 12.66 -13.60
CA LYS A 27 -33.22 11.74 -12.80
C LYS A 27 -32.12 12.59 -12.19
N ASP A 28 -32.39 13.10 -11.00
CA ASP A 28 -31.37 13.56 -10.10
C ASP A 28 -30.44 12.38 -9.92
N ASN A 29 -29.31 12.44 -10.57
CA ASN A 29 -28.13 11.67 -10.25
C ASN A 29 -27.62 12.23 -8.91
N SER A 30 -28.45 12.20 -7.87
CA SER A 30 -27.98 12.37 -6.51
C SER A 30 -27.16 11.13 -6.23
N THR A 31 -25.85 11.21 -6.52
CA THR A 31 -24.87 10.31 -5.94
C THR A 31 -25.18 10.27 -4.46
N ASN A 32 -25.60 9.11 -3.97
CA ASN A 32 -25.98 8.90 -2.57
C ASN A 32 -24.71 9.18 -1.73
N LYS A 33 -24.53 10.47 -1.35
CA LYS A 33 -23.34 10.91 -0.62
C LYS A 33 -23.39 10.32 0.77
N SER A 34 -22.25 9.82 1.22
CA SER A 34 -22.06 9.32 2.57
C SER A 34 -22.07 10.50 3.57
N ASN A 35 -22.51 10.23 4.80
CA ASN A 35 -22.39 11.15 5.93
C ASN A 35 -21.37 10.64 6.97
N LEU A 36 -20.64 9.57 6.67
CA LEU A 36 -19.71 8.94 7.58
C LEU A 36 -18.59 9.90 8.00
N LYS A 37 -18.31 9.92 9.28
CA LYS A 37 -17.07 10.50 9.83
C LYS A 37 -16.05 9.39 9.94
N VAL A 38 -14.91 9.56 9.28
CA VAL A 38 -13.83 8.57 9.26
C VAL A 38 -12.57 9.15 9.87
N VAL A 39 -11.76 8.33 10.54
CA VAL A 39 -10.51 8.75 11.16
C VAL A 39 -9.48 7.65 11.08
N VAL A 40 -8.21 8.04 10.94
CA VAL A 40 -7.07 7.14 11.11
C VAL A 40 -6.48 7.34 12.50
N VAL A 41 -6.14 6.25 13.17
CA VAL A 41 -5.20 6.27 14.30
C VAL A 41 -3.91 5.62 13.80
N THR A 42 -2.80 6.34 13.88
CA THR A 42 -1.50 5.85 13.44
C THR A 42 -0.73 5.18 14.57
N ASP A 43 0.26 4.37 14.21
CA ASP A 43 1.32 3.99 15.12
C ASP A 43 2.37 5.13 15.29
N GLU A 44 3.56 4.81 15.80
CA GLU A 44 4.66 5.76 16.06
C GLU A 44 5.20 6.46 14.81
N GLY A 45 4.94 5.92 13.61
CA GLY A 45 5.36 6.49 12.33
C GLY A 45 4.65 7.79 11.98
N GLY A 46 3.43 8.00 12.49
CA GLY A 46 2.62 9.18 12.21
C GLY A 46 2.05 9.19 10.79
N ALA A 47 1.11 10.09 10.54
CA ALA A 47 0.36 10.15 9.26
C ALA A 47 1.19 10.67 8.05
N LYS A 48 2.44 11.03 8.26
CA LYS A 48 3.36 11.56 7.22
C LYS A 48 4.64 10.75 7.10
N ASP A 49 4.57 9.45 7.38
CA ASP A 49 5.71 8.53 7.34
C ASP A 49 6.25 8.23 5.94
N LYS A 50 5.61 8.74 4.89
CA LYS A 50 5.88 8.49 3.46
C LYS A 50 5.75 7.00 3.09
N SER A 51 4.98 6.24 3.86
CA SER A 51 4.81 4.80 3.74
C SER A 51 3.39 4.39 4.18
N PHE A 52 3.26 3.46 5.11
CA PHE A 52 2.07 2.73 5.50
C PHE A 52 0.97 3.61 6.11
N ASN A 53 1.28 4.40 7.15
CA ASN A 53 0.28 5.25 7.80
C ASN A 53 -0.22 6.34 6.86
N GLN A 54 0.67 6.94 6.07
CA GLN A 54 0.30 7.93 5.07
C GLN A 54 -0.62 7.33 4.01
N SER A 55 -0.34 6.11 3.52
CA SER A 55 -1.19 5.41 2.55
C SER A 55 -2.60 5.18 3.09
N ASN A 56 -2.74 4.82 4.37
CA ASN A 56 -4.04 4.65 5.02
C ASN A 56 -4.80 5.99 5.14
N ALA A 57 -4.13 7.06 5.56
CA ALA A 57 -4.75 8.38 5.69
C ALA A 57 -5.19 8.96 4.33
N GLU A 58 -4.36 8.80 3.30
CA GLU A 58 -4.67 9.20 1.92
C GLU A 58 -5.86 8.40 1.35
N ALA A 59 -5.94 7.09 1.65
CA ALA A 59 -7.05 6.24 1.21
C ALA A 59 -8.40 6.71 1.77
N LEU A 60 -8.49 6.98 3.08
CA LEU A 60 -9.70 7.50 3.71
C LEU A 60 -10.09 8.86 3.15
N THR A 61 -9.14 9.78 3.05
CA THR A 61 -9.38 11.13 2.53
C THR A 61 -9.89 11.08 1.09
N SER A 62 -9.24 10.33 0.23
CA SER A 62 -9.63 10.16 -1.18
C SER A 62 -11.03 9.53 -1.33
N TRP A 63 -11.38 8.58 -0.44
CA TRP A 63 -12.71 8.00 -0.44
C TRP A 63 -13.78 9.03 -0.07
N VAL A 64 -13.55 9.83 0.97
CA VAL A 64 -14.48 10.90 1.42
C VAL A 64 -14.65 11.95 0.34
N GLU A 65 -13.60 12.40 -0.32
CA GLU A 65 -13.65 13.36 -1.42
C GLU A 65 -14.59 12.90 -2.55
N LYS A 66 -14.57 11.62 -2.86
CA LYS A 66 -15.39 11.02 -3.93
C LYS A 66 -16.82 10.71 -3.49
N ASN A 67 -17.00 10.25 -2.26
CA ASN A 67 -18.24 9.67 -1.77
C ASN A 67 -19.03 10.57 -0.79
N GLY A 68 -18.44 11.66 -0.34
CA GLY A 68 -18.99 12.49 0.75
C GLY A 68 -18.61 11.95 2.13
N GLY A 69 -19.08 12.63 3.16
CA GLY A 69 -18.68 12.38 4.54
C GLY A 69 -17.62 13.36 5.02
N LYS A 70 -16.93 13.00 6.09
CA LYS A 70 -15.88 13.84 6.68
C LYS A 70 -14.69 12.99 7.13
N ALA A 71 -13.52 13.23 6.56
CA ALA A 71 -12.26 12.75 7.11
C ALA A 71 -11.82 13.68 8.25
N LEU A 72 -11.66 13.11 9.45
CA LEU A 72 -11.13 13.84 10.60
C LEU A 72 -9.60 13.84 10.55
N THR A 73 -8.99 14.79 11.26
CA THR A 73 -7.55 14.83 11.44
C THR A 73 -7.05 13.50 12.03
N PRO A 74 -6.02 12.87 11.46
CA PRO A 74 -5.45 11.66 12.02
C PRO A 74 -5.06 11.84 13.48
N VAL A 75 -5.30 10.81 14.29
CA VAL A 75 -4.85 10.74 15.68
C VAL A 75 -3.49 10.04 15.68
N GLU A 76 -2.43 10.80 15.91
CA GLU A 76 -1.07 10.27 15.88
C GLU A 76 -0.65 9.72 17.25
N THR A 77 -0.14 8.50 17.26
CA THR A 77 0.36 7.83 18.47
C THR A 77 1.87 7.94 18.51
N LYS A 78 2.39 8.73 19.45
CA LYS A 78 3.84 8.90 19.62
C LYS A 78 4.46 7.83 20.52
N ASN A 79 3.70 7.34 21.49
CA ASN A 79 4.12 6.30 22.41
C ASN A 79 3.09 5.17 22.42
N HIS A 80 3.52 3.93 22.50
CA HIS A 80 2.62 2.78 22.53
C HIS A 80 1.65 2.80 23.72
N SER A 81 2.04 3.43 24.85
CA SER A 81 1.17 3.63 26.00
C SER A 81 -0.09 4.45 25.71
N ASP A 82 -0.06 5.27 24.66
CA ASP A 82 -1.15 6.17 24.30
C ASP A 82 -2.16 5.52 23.32
N LEU A 83 -1.85 4.34 22.79
CA LEU A 83 -2.68 3.63 21.78
C LEU A 83 -4.13 3.48 22.24
N ALA A 84 -4.36 2.95 23.43
CA ALA A 84 -5.73 2.71 23.94
C ALA A 84 -6.51 4.02 24.10
N ALA A 85 -5.89 5.08 24.62
CA ALA A 85 -6.52 6.39 24.79
C ALA A 85 -6.83 7.05 23.43
N ASN A 86 -5.92 6.94 22.47
CA ASN A 86 -6.09 7.45 21.13
C ASN A 86 -7.21 6.72 20.38
N MET A 87 -7.26 5.39 20.45
CA MET A 87 -8.35 4.60 19.89
C MET A 87 -9.70 4.97 20.52
N GLN A 88 -9.76 5.14 21.84
CA GLN A 88 -10.97 5.58 22.53
C GLN A 88 -11.43 6.96 22.08
N SER A 89 -10.52 7.91 21.95
CA SER A 89 -10.80 9.26 21.46
C SER A 89 -11.34 9.24 20.03
N ALA A 90 -10.71 8.49 19.15
CA ALA A 90 -11.11 8.30 17.76
C ALA A 90 -12.52 7.67 17.69
N SER A 91 -12.81 6.64 18.50
CA SER A 91 -14.09 5.93 18.51
C SER A 91 -15.25 6.82 19.00
N LYS A 92 -14.97 7.79 19.88
CA LYS A 92 -15.98 8.80 20.29
C LYS A 92 -16.26 9.82 19.19
N ALA A 93 -15.29 10.12 18.33
CA ALA A 93 -15.37 11.20 17.35
C ALA A 93 -15.88 10.78 15.97
N ALA A 94 -15.66 9.52 15.59
CA ALA A 94 -15.91 9.02 14.24
C ALA A 94 -16.89 7.84 14.22
N ASP A 95 -17.39 7.51 13.04
CA ASP A 95 -18.23 6.34 12.77
C ASP A 95 -17.37 5.15 12.28
N VAL A 96 -16.29 5.45 11.58
CA VAL A 96 -15.32 4.45 11.09
C VAL A 96 -13.92 4.84 11.53
N ILE A 97 -13.21 3.90 12.14
CA ILE A 97 -11.85 4.07 12.64
C ILE A 97 -10.94 3.11 11.87
N SER A 98 -9.95 3.65 11.14
CA SER A 98 -8.95 2.84 10.47
C SER A 98 -7.66 2.79 11.28
N LEU A 99 -7.20 1.58 11.53
CA LEU A 99 -6.05 1.24 12.36
C LEU A 99 -5.07 0.47 11.50
N ALA A 100 -3.88 1.01 11.30
CA ALA A 100 -2.88 0.36 10.48
C ALA A 100 -1.67 -0.08 11.32
N GLY A 101 -1.47 -1.39 11.40
CA GLY A 101 -0.31 -1.99 12.07
C GLY A 101 -0.66 -2.89 13.24
N PHE A 102 0.20 -3.87 13.42
CA PHE A 102 0.13 -4.93 14.41
C PHE A 102 -0.10 -4.45 15.88
N TYR A 103 0.42 -3.29 16.23
CA TYR A 103 0.36 -2.77 17.60
C TYR A 103 -1.06 -2.56 18.14
N PHE A 104 -2.06 -2.43 17.28
CA PHE A 104 -3.46 -2.26 17.68
C PHE A 104 -4.16 -3.57 18.04
N GLU A 105 -3.61 -4.72 17.66
CA GLU A 105 -4.25 -6.04 17.77
C GLU A 105 -4.68 -6.37 19.19
N LYS A 106 -3.85 -6.02 20.17
CA LYS A 106 -4.12 -6.31 21.60
C LYS A 106 -5.27 -5.48 22.16
N GLU A 107 -5.37 -4.21 21.79
CA GLU A 107 -6.34 -3.28 22.39
C GLU A 107 -7.67 -3.24 21.59
N LEU A 108 -7.65 -3.59 20.33
CA LEU A 108 -8.81 -3.48 19.44
C LEU A 108 -10.02 -4.33 19.88
N PRO A 109 -9.90 -5.56 20.38
CA PRO A 109 -11.05 -6.33 20.85
C PRO A 109 -11.84 -5.61 21.93
N LYS A 110 -11.15 -4.99 22.88
CA LYS A 110 -11.77 -4.21 23.97
C LYS A 110 -12.45 -2.94 23.43
N MET A 111 -11.83 -2.25 22.46
CA MET A 111 -12.44 -1.08 21.85
C MET A 111 -13.68 -1.45 21.05
N ALA A 112 -13.65 -2.54 20.29
CA ALA A 112 -14.78 -3.04 19.53
C ALA A 112 -15.98 -3.38 20.44
N ASP A 113 -15.73 -3.99 21.59
CA ASP A 113 -16.78 -4.29 22.58
C ASP A 113 -17.32 -3.01 23.26
N THR A 114 -16.45 -2.03 23.52
CA THR A 114 -16.84 -0.77 24.17
C THR A 114 -17.68 0.13 23.25
N PHE A 115 -17.44 0.07 21.96
CA PHE A 115 -18.10 0.89 20.92
C PHE A 115 -18.73 0.01 19.84
N PRO A 116 -19.78 -0.77 20.14
CA PRO A 116 -20.33 -1.76 19.22
C PRO A 116 -21.02 -1.16 17.98
N ASP A 117 -21.41 0.10 18.04
CA ASP A 117 -21.99 0.87 16.94
C ASP A 117 -20.93 1.39 15.94
N LYS A 118 -19.66 1.43 16.32
CA LYS A 118 -18.56 1.88 15.47
C LYS A 118 -18.05 0.75 14.59
N LYS A 119 -17.48 1.12 13.42
CA LYS A 119 -16.82 0.18 12.52
C LYS A 119 -15.32 0.41 12.54
N TYR A 120 -14.57 -0.67 12.56
CA TYR A 120 -13.12 -0.65 12.54
C TYR A 120 -12.61 -1.30 11.26
N ILE A 121 -11.64 -0.66 10.61
CA ILE A 121 -10.84 -1.24 9.54
C ILE A 121 -9.48 -1.51 10.17
N PHE A 122 -9.13 -2.76 10.34
CA PHE A 122 -7.88 -3.17 10.97
C PHE A 122 -6.94 -3.75 9.92
N ILE A 123 -5.83 -3.08 9.64
CA ILE A 123 -4.88 -3.43 8.60
C ILE A 123 -3.65 -4.08 9.24
N ASP A 124 -3.20 -5.21 8.68
CA ASP A 124 -2.05 -6.03 9.11
C ASP A 124 -2.24 -6.76 10.43
N GLY A 125 -3.48 -7.15 10.72
CA GLY A 125 -3.79 -8.01 11.83
C GLY A 125 -5.20 -8.58 11.75
N VAL A 126 -5.53 -9.53 12.61
CA VAL A 126 -6.82 -10.23 12.60
C VAL A 126 -7.48 -10.13 13.98
N VAL A 127 -8.70 -9.58 13.99
CA VAL A 127 -9.54 -9.48 15.19
C VAL A 127 -10.96 -9.93 14.82
N GLU A 128 -11.42 -11.02 15.44
CA GLU A 128 -12.72 -11.65 15.20
C GLU A 128 -13.82 -10.96 16.01
N LYS A 129 -14.19 -9.72 15.61
CA LYS A 129 -15.30 -8.94 16.19
C LYS A 129 -16.25 -8.48 15.08
N ALA A 130 -17.55 -8.59 15.30
CA ALA A 130 -18.59 -8.30 14.32
C ALA A 130 -18.54 -6.87 13.74
N ASN A 131 -17.88 -5.95 14.41
CA ASN A 131 -17.69 -4.57 13.98
C ASN A 131 -16.25 -4.25 13.52
N VAL A 132 -15.40 -5.27 13.32
CA VAL A 132 -14.02 -5.15 12.82
C VAL A 132 -13.90 -5.87 11.48
N ALA A 133 -13.51 -5.17 10.43
CA ALA A 133 -13.03 -5.75 9.18
C ALA A 133 -11.51 -5.85 9.26
N SER A 134 -11.00 -7.07 9.35
CA SER A 134 -9.56 -7.36 9.34
C SER A 134 -9.07 -7.45 7.90
N VAL A 135 -8.05 -6.67 7.58
CA VAL A 135 -7.45 -6.58 6.24
C VAL A 135 -6.00 -7.00 6.32
N THR A 136 -5.63 -8.02 5.57
CA THR A 136 -4.25 -8.50 5.46
C THR A 136 -3.82 -8.55 3.98
N PHE A 137 -2.52 -8.66 3.76
CA PHE A 137 -1.94 -8.69 2.44
C PHE A 137 -0.99 -9.88 2.29
N ALA A 138 -0.76 -10.29 1.05
CA ALA A 138 0.25 -11.29 0.72
C ALA A 138 1.64 -10.63 0.62
N GLU A 139 2.20 -10.19 1.75
CA GLU A 139 3.49 -9.48 1.78
C GLU A 139 4.64 -10.33 1.22
N GLN A 140 4.55 -11.66 1.27
CA GLN A 140 5.53 -12.54 0.62
C GLN A 140 5.55 -12.36 -0.91
N GLU A 141 4.40 -12.12 -1.56
CA GLU A 141 4.36 -11.83 -3.00
C GLU A 141 5.00 -10.47 -3.30
N ALA A 142 4.75 -9.49 -2.44
CA ALA A 142 5.34 -8.16 -2.50
C ALA A 142 6.87 -8.22 -2.33
N GLY A 143 7.34 -8.91 -1.30
CA GLY A 143 8.76 -9.16 -1.05
C GLY A 143 9.42 -9.89 -2.22
N TYR A 144 8.76 -10.89 -2.79
CA TYR A 144 9.26 -11.62 -3.95
C TYR A 144 9.54 -10.69 -5.15
N LEU A 145 8.60 -9.81 -5.47
CA LEU A 145 8.78 -8.84 -6.56
C LEU A 145 9.91 -7.85 -6.25
N ALA A 146 10.04 -7.40 -5.00
CA ALA A 146 11.14 -6.55 -4.57
C ALA A 146 12.50 -7.25 -4.71
N GLY A 147 12.60 -8.50 -4.26
CA GLY A 147 13.82 -9.30 -4.35
C GLY A 147 14.22 -9.61 -5.80
N TYR A 148 13.23 -9.94 -6.63
CA TYR A 148 13.44 -10.18 -8.05
C TYR A 148 13.98 -8.92 -8.76
N ALA A 149 13.37 -7.77 -8.49
CA ALA A 149 13.83 -6.49 -9.04
C ALA A 149 15.21 -6.10 -8.53
N ALA A 150 15.47 -6.26 -7.22
CA ALA A 150 16.76 -5.96 -6.62
C ALA A 150 17.89 -6.80 -7.22
N ALA A 151 17.66 -8.10 -7.40
CA ALA A 151 18.67 -8.99 -7.97
C ALA A 151 18.95 -8.70 -9.45
N LEU A 152 17.95 -8.29 -10.24
CA LEU A 152 18.14 -7.86 -11.63
C LEU A 152 18.91 -6.54 -11.73
N GLN A 153 18.75 -5.64 -10.75
CA GLN A 153 19.46 -4.36 -10.69
C GLN A 153 20.89 -4.50 -10.16
N SER A 154 21.14 -5.45 -9.26
CA SER A 154 22.42 -5.62 -8.59
C SER A 154 23.56 -5.91 -9.56
N LYS A 155 24.71 -5.26 -9.34
CA LYS A 155 25.98 -5.48 -10.03
C LYS A 155 26.97 -6.24 -9.18
N THR A 156 26.84 -6.17 -7.85
CA THR A 156 27.74 -6.85 -6.92
C THR A 156 27.34 -8.31 -6.65
N GLY A 157 26.09 -8.68 -7.01
CA GLY A 157 25.52 -9.98 -6.62
C GLY A 157 25.18 -10.07 -5.14
N LYS A 158 25.06 -8.92 -4.45
CA LYS A 158 24.67 -8.84 -3.04
C LYS A 158 23.60 -7.79 -2.83
N VAL A 159 22.50 -8.20 -2.21
CA VAL A 159 21.33 -7.33 -1.93
C VAL A 159 21.00 -7.34 -0.45
N GLY A 160 20.30 -6.28 0.02
CA GLY A 160 19.94 -6.11 1.42
C GLY A 160 18.44 -6.11 1.65
N PHE A 161 18.00 -6.57 2.82
CA PHE A 161 16.66 -6.39 3.34
C PHE A 161 16.72 -5.71 4.71
N ILE A 162 16.02 -4.59 4.87
CA ILE A 162 15.82 -3.92 6.15
C ILE A 162 14.34 -4.01 6.52
N GLY A 163 14.04 -4.77 7.58
CA GLY A 163 12.74 -4.79 8.21
C GLY A 163 12.64 -3.77 9.35
N GLY A 164 11.42 -3.30 9.64
CA GLY A 164 11.13 -2.54 10.85
C GLY A 164 11.26 -3.43 12.09
N ALA A 165 10.15 -3.78 12.74
CA ALA A 165 10.13 -4.78 13.80
C ALA A 165 10.02 -6.21 13.23
N LYS A 166 10.54 -7.21 13.95
CA LYS A 166 10.38 -8.63 13.59
C LYS A 166 8.97 -9.11 13.97
N ILE A 167 7.99 -8.77 13.14
CA ILE A 167 6.59 -9.18 13.26
C ILE A 167 6.18 -9.98 12.02
N PRO A 168 5.09 -10.79 12.08
CA PRO A 168 4.71 -11.67 10.97
C PRO A 168 4.61 -10.99 9.61
N THR A 169 3.98 -9.81 9.54
CA THR A 169 3.83 -9.01 8.31
C THR A 169 5.19 -8.65 7.71
N VAL A 170 6.13 -8.13 8.52
CA VAL A 170 7.46 -7.73 8.04
C VAL A 170 8.31 -8.95 7.69
N ALA A 171 8.18 -10.04 8.44
CA ALA A 171 8.87 -11.29 8.13
C ALA A 171 8.44 -11.86 6.77
N ARG A 172 7.13 -11.81 6.42
CA ARG A 172 6.65 -12.24 5.10
C ARG A 172 7.30 -11.44 3.96
N PHE A 173 7.47 -10.11 4.09
CA PHE A 173 8.21 -9.33 3.09
C PHE A 173 9.64 -9.86 2.89
N GLY A 174 10.35 -10.08 3.97
CA GLY A 174 11.74 -10.54 3.89
C GLY A 174 11.89 -11.96 3.36
N ILE A 175 10.99 -12.87 3.75
CA ILE A 175 10.93 -14.25 3.25
C ILE A 175 10.66 -14.25 1.74
N GLY A 176 9.72 -13.45 1.30
CA GLY A 176 9.45 -13.24 -0.12
C GLY A 176 10.65 -12.65 -0.85
N PHE A 177 11.31 -11.65 -0.27
CA PHE A 177 12.50 -11.00 -0.84
C PHE A 177 13.61 -12.00 -1.15
N VAL A 178 13.92 -12.88 -0.21
CA VAL A 178 14.91 -13.94 -0.41
C VAL A 178 14.53 -14.84 -1.60
N GLN A 179 13.28 -15.29 -1.67
CA GLN A 179 12.79 -16.15 -2.74
C GLN A 179 12.88 -15.45 -4.10
N GLY A 180 12.43 -14.20 -4.19
CA GLY A 180 12.46 -13.43 -5.43
C GLY A 180 13.87 -13.11 -5.90
N ALA A 181 14.77 -12.76 -4.99
CA ALA A 181 16.17 -12.51 -5.30
C ALA A 181 16.84 -13.77 -5.88
N LYS A 182 16.62 -14.93 -5.26
CA LYS A 182 17.17 -16.21 -5.72
C LYS A 182 16.51 -16.70 -7.02
N ALA A 183 15.24 -16.39 -7.27
CA ALA A 183 14.58 -16.69 -8.53
C ALA A 183 15.18 -15.90 -9.71
N ALA A 184 15.70 -14.69 -9.48
CA ALA A 184 16.41 -13.92 -10.49
C ALA A 184 17.88 -14.33 -10.63
N ASN A 185 18.54 -14.64 -9.52
CA ASN A 185 19.94 -15.08 -9.47
C ASN A 185 20.14 -16.05 -8.28
N LYS A 186 20.31 -17.35 -8.57
CA LYS A 186 20.45 -18.40 -7.54
C LYS A 186 21.65 -18.20 -6.61
N ASP A 187 22.71 -17.53 -7.08
CA ASP A 187 23.96 -17.36 -6.36
C ASP A 187 24.01 -16.04 -5.57
N ILE A 188 22.92 -15.24 -5.62
CA ILE A 188 22.86 -13.95 -4.97
C ILE A 188 23.02 -14.09 -3.44
N LYS A 189 23.74 -13.14 -2.86
CA LYS A 189 23.88 -13.03 -1.41
C LYS A 189 22.83 -12.05 -0.87
N VAL A 190 22.17 -12.41 0.23
CA VAL A 190 21.18 -11.56 0.87
C VAL A 190 21.64 -11.22 2.28
N VAL A 191 21.80 -9.94 2.58
CA VAL A 191 22.01 -9.42 3.95
C VAL A 191 20.67 -9.04 4.53
N TYR A 192 20.34 -9.56 5.71
CA TYR A 192 19.02 -9.47 6.31
C TYR A 192 19.09 -8.87 7.71
N ASN A 193 18.36 -7.78 7.98
CA ASN A 193 18.36 -7.12 9.28
C ASN A 193 17.01 -6.50 9.64
N TYR A 194 16.74 -6.42 10.95
CA TYR A 194 15.62 -5.68 11.51
C TYR A 194 16.11 -4.47 12.31
N SER A 195 15.49 -3.31 12.12
CA SER A 195 15.83 -2.10 12.85
C SER A 195 15.22 -2.05 14.27
N GLY A 196 14.16 -2.82 14.51
CA GLY A 196 13.39 -2.79 15.75
C GLY A 196 12.50 -1.53 15.90
N SER A 197 12.31 -0.73 14.84
CA SER A 197 11.49 0.49 14.86
C SER A 197 10.89 0.79 13.49
N PHE A 198 9.76 1.50 13.47
CA PHE A 198 9.15 2.05 12.26
C PHE A 198 9.30 3.57 12.16
N SER A 199 9.95 4.22 13.13
CA SER A 199 10.10 5.69 13.19
C SER A 199 11.54 6.19 13.30
N ASP A 200 12.50 5.32 13.65
CA ASP A 200 13.90 5.70 13.87
C ASP A 200 14.70 5.77 12.55
N THR A 201 14.70 6.95 11.93
CA THR A 201 15.45 7.23 10.69
C THR A 201 16.96 7.04 10.84
N ASN A 202 17.53 7.29 12.03
CA ASN A 202 18.98 7.14 12.26
C ASN A 202 19.38 5.65 12.21
N LYS A 203 18.57 4.77 12.80
CA LYS A 203 18.79 3.31 12.68
C LYS A 203 18.72 2.86 11.23
N GLY A 204 17.69 3.32 10.47
CA GLY A 204 17.58 3.00 9.06
C GLY A 204 18.81 3.40 8.26
N LYS A 205 19.32 4.61 8.49
CA LYS A 205 20.53 5.12 7.86
C LYS A 205 21.77 4.27 8.21
N THR A 206 21.97 3.96 9.49
CA THR A 206 23.13 3.19 9.98
C THR A 206 23.14 1.76 9.42
N ILE A 207 21.97 1.08 9.40
CA ILE A 207 21.87 -0.26 8.86
C ILE A 207 22.15 -0.27 7.35
N ALA A 208 21.58 0.70 6.60
CA ALA A 208 21.86 0.82 5.17
C ALA A 208 23.33 1.08 4.88
N ALA A 209 23.98 1.97 5.65
CA ALA A 209 25.41 2.22 5.54
C ALA A 209 26.22 0.93 5.72
N THR A 210 25.95 0.15 6.78
CA THR A 210 26.63 -1.12 7.03
C THR A 210 26.41 -2.12 5.89
N MET A 211 25.21 -2.21 5.33
CA MET A 211 24.91 -3.11 4.21
C MET A 211 25.69 -2.69 2.96
N TYR A 212 25.73 -1.41 2.63
CA TYR A 212 26.52 -0.89 1.49
C TYR A 212 28.02 -1.11 1.70
N ASP A 213 28.54 -0.85 2.90
CA ASP A 213 29.96 -1.08 3.23
C ASP A 213 30.37 -2.55 3.11
N THR A 214 29.44 -3.47 3.33
CA THR A 214 29.67 -4.91 3.15
C THR A 214 29.41 -5.40 1.72
N GLY A 215 29.10 -4.49 0.79
CA GLY A 215 29.00 -4.73 -0.64
C GLY A 215 27.60 -5.02 -1.18
N ALA A 216 26.54 -4.84 -0.40
CA ALA A 216 25.20 -4.77 -0.96
C ALA A 216 25.07 -3.51 -1.80
N ASP A 217 24.40 -3.58 -2.95
CA ASP A 217 24.22 -2.42 -3.84
C ASP A 217 22.74 -2.06 -4.07
N VAL A 218 21.82 -2.95 -3.71
CA VAL A 218 20.37 -2.71 -3.75
C VAL A 218 19.76 -3.17 -2.43
N ILE A 219 19.03 -2.29 -1.74
CA ILE A 219 18.40 -2.59 -0.45
C ILE A 219 16.89 -2.42 -0.56
N PHE A 220 16.14 -3.46 -0.19
CA PHE A 220 14.69 -3.37 0.02
C PHE A 220 14.40 -2.99 1.46
N VAL A 221 13.54 -2.00 1.67
CA VAL A 221 13.27 -1.45 3.01
C VAL A 221 11.79 -1.53 3.35
N ALA A 222 11.42 -2.48 4.21
CA ALA A 222 10.07 -2.65 4.75
C ALA A 222 10.02 -2.19 6.22
N ALA A 223 10.17 -0.89 6.45
CA ALA A 223 10.43 -0.31 7.78
C ALA A 223 9.73 1.04 8.05
N GLY A 224 8.69 1.39 7.29
CA GLY A 224 7.95 2.64 7.48
C GLY A 224 8.85 3.87 7.46
N GLY A 225 8.67 4.79 8.42
CA GLY A 225 9.48 6.00 8.56
C GLY A 225 10.98 5.76 8.75
N THR A 226 11.37 4.65 9.37
CA THR A 226 12.79 4.22 9.47
C THR A 226 13.40 4.05 8.08
N GLY A 227 12.62 3.62 7.09
CA GLY A 227 13.06 3.48 5.70
C GLY A 227 13.53 4.79 5.06
N ASN A 228 13.00 5.94 5.49
CA ASN A 228 13.46 7.24 5.00
C ASN A 228 14.95 7.48 5.32
N GLY A 229 15.45 6.90 6.43
CA GLY A 229 16.87 6.93 6.78
C GLY A 229 17.74 6.15 5.78
N ALA A 230 17.28 4.97 5.34
CA ALA A 230 17.99 4.18 4.34
C ALA A 230 17.98 4.88 2.96
N ILE A 231 16.86 5.52 2.57
CA ILE A 231 16.79 6.34 1.35
C ILE A 231 17.81 7.48 1.43
N LYS A 232 17.91 8.14 2.60
CA LYS A 232 18.88 9.22 2.83
C LYS A 232 20.32 8.75 2.66
N GLU A 233 20.67 7.60 3.22
CA GLU A 233 22.01 7.01 3.06
C GLU A 233 22.31 6.72 1.59
N ALA A 234 21.34 6.13 0.88
CA ALA A 234 21.51 5.85 -0.55
C ALA A 234 21.73 7.13 -1.37
N GLN A 235 21.02 8.23 -1.04
CA GLN A 235 21.21 9.54 -1.69
C GLN A 235 22.62 10.09 -1.47
N GLU A 236 23.15 9.99 -0.24
CA GLU A 236 24.50 10.44 0.10
C GLU A 236 25.55 9.62 -0.65
N ARG A 237 25.39 8.28 -0.70
CA ARG A 237 26.27 7.39 -1.47
C ARG A 237 26.18 7.65 -2.97
N ALA A 238 24.97 7.79 -3.51
CA ALA A 238 24.75 8.07 -4.93
C ALA A 238 25.33 9.44 -5.36
N THR A 239 25.36 10.42 -4.45
CA THR A 239 26.03 11.71 -4.68
C THR A 239 27.52 11.50 -4.90
N GLN A 240 28.16 10.65 -4.10
CA GLN A 240 29.57 10.32 -4.25
C GLN A 240 29.81 9.47 -5.51
N ASP A 241 28.97 8.47 -5.76
CA ASP A 241 29.02 7.61 -6.95
C ASP A 241 29.03 8.43 -8.25
N LEU A 242 28.11 9.41 -8.36
CA LEU A 242 27.98 10.30 -9.52
C LEU A 242 29.23 11.15 -9.72
N LYS A 243 29.79 11.66 -8.64
CA LYS A 243 31.02 12.46 -8.67
C LYS A 243 32.24 11.65 -9.12
N GLU A 244 32.34 10.39 -8.70
CA GLU A 244 33.48 9.53 -8.97
C GLU A 244 33.38 8.84 -10.35
N SER A 245 32.20 8.30 -10.69
CA SER A 245 32.02 7.45 -11.89
C SER A 245 30.98 7.96 -12.88
N GLY A 246 30.12 8.91 -12.48
CA GLY A 246 28.97 9.36 -13.27
C GLY A 246 27.78 8.41 -13.24
N GLU A 247 27.83 7.32 -12.45
CA GLU A 247 26.78 6.31 -12.34
C GLU A 247 26.38 6.08 -10.90
N ILE A 248 25.10 5.85 -10.63
CA ILE A 248 24.60 5.46 -9.30
C ILE A 248 24.89 3.96 -9.10
N LYS A 249 25.48 3.61 -7.95
CA LYS A 249 25.79 2.24 -7.55
C LYS A 249 24.97 1.75 -6.35
N HIS A 250 24.35 2.66 -5.60
CA HIS A 250 23.62 2.37 -4.38
C HIS A 250 22.13 2.68 -4.56
N TRP A 251 21.30 1.63 -4.46
CA TRP A 251 19.90 1.68 -4.82
C TRP A 251 18.98 1.24 -3.68
N ILE A 252 17.73 1.71 -3.73
CA ILE A 252 16.64 1.32 -2.82
C ILE A 252 15.49 0.73 -3.63
N VAL A 253 14.88 -0.33 -3.10
CA VAL A 253 13.51 -0.71 -3.42
C VAL A 253 12.61 -0.20 -2.29
N GLY A 254 11.63 0.61 -2.64
CA GLY A 254 10.68 1.21 -1.70
C GLY A 254 9.50 0.29 -1.37
N VAL A 255 8.67 0.71 -0.41
CA VAL A 255 7.54 -0.08 0.12
C VAL A 255 6.28 0.78 0.33
N ASP A 256 5.13 0.13 0.36
CA ASP A 256 3.77 0.63 0.61
C ASP A 256 3.23 1.57 -0.44
N LYS A 257 3.97 2.59 -0.83
CA LYS A 257 3.63 3.56 -1.88
C LYS A 257 4.80 3.78 -2.83
N ASP A 258 4.57 4.48 -3.94
CA ASP A 258 5.66 4.87 -4.82
C ASP A 258 6.56 5.91 -4.15
N GLN A 259 7.77 5.49 -3.79
CA GLN A 259 8.77 6.32 -3.13
C GLN A 259 9.81 6.90 -4.11
N TYR A 260 9.54 6.87 -5.43
CA TYR A 260 10.48 7.44 -6.42
C TYR A 260 10.85 8.89 -6.08
N ASN A 261 9.84 9.72 -5.76
CA ASN A 261 10.04 11.12 -5.43
C ASN A 261 10.77 11.33 -4.10
N ASP A 262 10.61 10.42 -3.15
CA ASP A 262 11.33 10.46 -1.87
C ASP A 262 12.82 10.15 -2.04
N GLY A 263 13.18 9.42 -3.09
CA GLY A 263 14.54 9.10 -3.48
C GLY A 263 15.25 10.19 -4.30
N ILE A 264 14.55 11.26 -4.72
CA ILE A 264 15.14 12.32 -5.54
C ILE A 264 16.21 13.10 -4.76
N PHE A 265 17.35 13.34 -5.42
CA PHE A 265 18.44 14.17 -4.91
C PHE A 265 19.10 14.95 -6.05
N LYS A 266 19.82 16.02 -5.67
CA LYS A 266 20.60 16.86 -6.60
C LYS A 266 22.08 16.68 -6.32
N ALA A 267 22.85 16.51 -7.36
CA ALA A 267 24.30 16.32 -7.28
C ALA A 267 24.99 16.91 -8.50
N LYS A 268 26.31 16.95 -8.46
CA LYS A 268 27.14 17.14 -9.65
C LYS A 268 27.67 15.77 -10.11
N ASP A 269 27.62 15.52 -11.41
CA ASP A 269 28.26 14.37 -12.00
C ASP A 269 29.79 14.52 -12.09
N LYS A 270 30.47 13.51 -12.61
CA LYS A 270 31.95 13.49 -12.77
C LYS A 270 32.47 14.63 -13.63
N ASP A 271 31.64 15.19 -14.50
CA ASP A 271 32.01 16.28 -15.41
C ASP A 271 31.61 17.66 -14.80
N GLY A 272 31.12 17.69 -13.54
CA GLY A 272 30.72 18.89 -12.82
C GLY A 272 29.35 19.42 -13.18
N LYS A 273 28.57 18.73 -14.02
CA LYS A 273 27.23 19.10 -14.43
C LYS A 273 26.22 18.80 -13.33
N ASP A 274 25.30 19.75 -13.10
CA ASP A 274 24.19 19.54 -12.17
C ASP A 274 23.19 18.51 -12.75
N VAL A 275 22.87 17.49 -11.92
CA VAL A 275 21.93 16.44 -12.23
C VAL A 275 20.93 16.25 -11.09
N GLU A 276 19.70 15.87 -11.47
CA GLU A 276 18.65 15.45 -10.53
C GLU A 276 18.31 14.00 -10.84
N LYS A 277 18.41 13.12 -9.87
CA LYS A 277 18.23 11.66 -9.98
C LYS A 277 17.45 11.13 -8.79
N SER A 278 16.98 9.91 -8.87
CA SER A 278 16.41 9.18 -7.73
C SER A 278 17.21 7.91 -7.46
N VAL A 279 17.38 7.57 -6.18
CA VAL A 279 17.97 6.30 -5.76
C VAL A 279 16.97 5.16 -5.69
N VAL A 280 15.68 5.44 -5.84
CA VAL A 280 14.63 4.41 -5.81
C VAL A 280 14.52 3.78 -7.20
N VAL A 281 14.77 2.46 -7.27
CA VAL A 281 14.71 1.70 -8.52
C VAL A 281 13.32 1.17 -8.82
N ALA A 282 12.57 0.82 -7.79
CA ALA A 282 11.17 0.41 -7.84
C ALA A 282 10.56 0.57 -6.45
N SER A 283 9.23 0.51 -6.37
CA SER A 283 8.52 0.43 -5.08
C SER A 283 7.47 -0.66 -5.12
N VAL A 284 7.43 -1.48 -4.09
CA VAL A 284 6.33 -2.42 -3.87
C VAL A 284 5.17 -1.65 -3.26
N ILE A 285 4.05 -1.66 -3.94
CA ILE A 285 2.83 -0.99 -3.48
C ILE A 285 1.94 -1.99 -2.77
N LYS A 286 1.65 -1.70 -1.51
CA LYS A 286 0.62 -2.35 -0.73
C LYS A 286 -0.67 -1.53 -0.89
N ARG A 287 -1.64 -2.07 -1.61
CA ARG A 287 -2.82 -1.34 -2.08
C ARG A 287 -3.84 -1.13 -0.95
N VAL A 288 -3.37 -0.47 0.13
CA VAL A 288 -4.23 -0.04 1.24
C VAL A 288 -5.43 0.78 0.74
N ASP A 289 -5.23 1.58 -0.31
CA ASP A 289 -6.28 2.36 -0.96
C ASP A 289 -7.43 1.48 -1.50
N VAL A 290 -7.11 0.34 -2.11
CA VAL A 290 -8.12 -0.63 -2.61
C VAL A 290 -8.84 -1.28 -1.45
N ALA A 291 -8.11 -1.76 -0.46
CA ALA A 291 -8.67 -2.46 0.69
C ALA A 291 -9.60 -1.55 1.53
N VAL A 292 -9.13 -0.36 1.90
CA VAL A 292 -9.91 0.63 2.65
C VAL A 292 -11.15 1.04 1.87
N LYS A 293 -10.99 1.30 0.55
CA LYS A 293 -12.13 1.62 -0.32
C LYS A 293 -13.19 0.52 -0.28
N ASN A 294 -12.79 -0.74 -0.44
CA ASN A 294 -13.74 -1.86 -0.47
C ASN A 294 -14.52 -1.98 0.84
N VAL A 295 -13.86 -1.81 1.99
CA VAL A 295 -14.53 -1.84 3.29
C VAL A 295 -15.46 -0.63 3.46
N LEU A 296 -15.03 0.58 3.12
CA LEU A 296 -15.86 1.80 3.21
C LEU A 296 -17.08 1.74 2.28
N ASP A 297 -16.91 1.19 1.07
CA ASP A 297 -18.03 0.97 0.15
C ASP A 297 -19.03 -0.03 0.74
N SER A 298 -18.56 -1.12 1.34
CA SER A 298 -19.44 -2.09 2.01
C SER A 298 -20.20 -1.50 3.17
N ILE A 299 -19.58 -0.59 3.96
CA ILE A 299 -20.24 0.14 5.03
C ILE A 299 -21.32 1.06 4.46
N LYS A 300 -21.00 1.84 3.42
CA LYS A 300 -21.93 2.75 2.73
C LYS A 300 -23.13 2.01 2.15
N GLU A 301 -22.93 0.80 1.65
CA GLU A 301 -23.98 -0.05 1.07
C GLU A 301 -24.77 -0.86 2.11
N GLY A 302 -24.43 -0.78 3.40
CA GLY A 302 -25.03 -1.60 4.46
C GLY A 302 -24.68 -3.08 4.39
N LYS A 303 -23.56 -3.41 3.75
CA LYS A 303 -23.05 -4.78 3.53
C LYS A 303 -21.75 -5.05 4.27
N PHE A 304 -21.51 -4.37 5.38
CA PHE A 304 -20.28 -4.53 6.15
C PHE A 304 -20.10 -5.97 6.64
N GLU A 305 -18.95 -6.55 6.34
CA GLU A 305 -18.56 -7.89 6.76
C GLU A 305 -17.48 -7.81 7.85
N GLY A 306 -17.89 -7.72 9.12
CA GLY A 306 -17.00 -7.79 10.26
C GLY A 306 -16.80 -9.22 10.77
N GLY A 307 -15.78 -9.39 11.61
CA GLY A 307 -15.40 -10.70 12.17
C GLY A 307 -14.72 -11.63 11.17
N LYS A 308 -14.32 -11.11 10.00
CA LYS A 308 -13.65 -11.86 8.94
C LYS A 308 -12.34 -11.21 8.55
N GLU A 309 -11.43 -12.05 8.09
CA GLU A 309 -10.19 -11.61 7.43
C GLU A 309 -10.43 -11.45 5.93
N HIS A 310 -10.02 -10.31 5.39
CA HIS A 310 -10.01 -9.99 3.96
C HIS A 310 -8.56 -9.94 3.49
N ILE A 311 -8.13 -10.98 2.76
CA ILE A 311 -6.74 -11.11 2.28
C ILE A 311 -6.63 -10.50 0.88
N PHE A 312 -5.71 -9.56 0.71
CA PHE A 312 -5.43 -8.91 -0.56
C PHE A 312 -4.10 -9.41 -1.14
N THR A 313 -4.17 -10.19 -2.19
CA THR A 313 -3.02 -10.72 -2.93
C THR A 313 -2.81 -9.94 -4.23
N ILE A 314 -1.83 -10.33 -5.02
CA ILE A 314 -1.64 -9.79 -6.38
C ILE A 314 -2.86 -10.07 -7.30
N LYS A 315 -3.63 -11.14 -7.02
CA LYS A 315 -4.85 -11.49 -7.79
C LYS A 315 -5.96 -10.48 -7.56
N GLU A 316 -6.13 -10.02 -6.33
CA GLU A 316 -7.11 -9.01 -5.92
C GLU A 316 -6.59 -7.58 -6.13
N ASP A 317 -5.50 -7.40 -6.88
CA ASP A 317 -4.79 -6.13 -7.06
C ASP A 317 -4.35 -5.47 -5.73
N GLY A 318 -4.16 -6.28 -4.68
CA GLY A 318 -3.68 -5.85 -3.37
C GLY A 318 -2.18 -5.56 -3.32
N ILE A 319 -1.43 -6.17 -4.23
CA ILE A 319 0.02 -6.03 -4.37
C ILE A 319 0.37 -5.58 -5.78
N LYS A 320 1.32 -4.62 -5.89
CA LYS A 320 1.82 -4.12 -7.17
C LYS A 320 3.30 -3.73 -7.03
N LEU A 321 4.09 -3.83 -8.09
CA LEU A 321 5.40 -3.18 -8.18
C LEU A 321 5.33 -2.04 -9.22
N THR A 322 5.97 -0.90 -8.94
CA THR A 322 6.04 0.21 -9.89
C THR A 322 6.97 -0.16 -11.06
N LEU A 323 6.46 -0.03 -12.29
CA LEU A 323 7.23 -0.29 -13.52
C LEU A 323 7.54 0.97 -14.30
N GLU A 324 6.86 2.07 -13.99
CA GLU A 324 7.03 3.38 -14.66
C GLU A 324 8.29 4.13 -14.18
N ASN A 325 9.13 3.46 -13.40
CA ASN A 325 10.36 4.03 -12.86
C ASN A 325 11.43 4.14 -13.96
N PRO A 326 12.03 5.32 -14.21
CA PRO A 326 13.03 5.51 -15.24
C PRO A 326 14.38 4.83 -14.94
N ASN A 327 14.61 4.41 -13.69
CA ASN A 327 15.84 3.71 -13.28
C ASN A 327 15.83 2.23 -13.70
N LEU A 328 14.68 1.68 -14.07
CA LEU A 328 14.56 0.33 -14.63
C LEU A 328 14.70 0.39 -16.17
N ASN A 329 15.57 -0.41 -16.75
CA ASN A 329 15.59 -0.60 -18.19
C ASN A 329 14.43 -1.46 -18.68
N ASP A 330 14.13 -1.41 -19.97
CA ASP A 330 12.95 -2.08 -20.56
C ASP A 330 13.02 -3.61 -20.44
N GLU A 331 14.20 -4.21 -20.52
CA GLU A 331 14.39 -5.66 -20.34
C GLU A 331 14.01 -6.08 -18.92
N THR A 332 14.49 -5.33 -17.90
CA THR A 332 14.16 -5.57 -16.50
C THR A 332 12.66 -5.39 -16.24
N LYS A 333 12.05 -4.30 -16.79
CA LYS A 333 10.60 -4.08 -16.70
C LYS A 333 9.81 -5.25 -17.27
N LEU A 334 10.20 -5.78 -18.42
CA LEU A 334 9.55 -6.92 -19.05
C LEU A 334 9.65 -8.19 -18.19
N LYS A 335 10.85 -8.49 -17.65
CA LYS A 335 11.05 -9.65 -16.76
C LYS A 335 10.15 -9.55 -15.52
N ILE A 336 10.11 -8.39 -14.87
CA ILE A 336 9.26 -8.15 -13.69
C ILE A 336 7.78 -8.29 -14.06
N LYS A 337 7.34 -7.70 -15.18
CA LYS A 337 5.95 -7.80 -15.65
C LYS A 337 5.53 -9.26 -15.87
N ASN A 338 6.40 -10.07 -16.47
CA ASN A 338 6.13 -11.50 -16.67
C ASN A 338 6.03 -12.24 -15.33
N LYS A 339 6.91 -11.93 -14.38
CA LYS A 339 6.89 -12.52 -13.04
C LYS A 339 5.62 -12.13 -12.26
N MET A 340 5.17 -10.88 -12.35
CA MET A 340 3.88 -10.45 -11.80
C MET A 340 2.71 -11.24 -12.40
N ALA A 341 2.73 -11.50 -13.71
CA ALA A 341 1.71 -12.30 -14.37
C ALA A 341 1.74 -13.78 -13.92
N GLU A 342 2.92 -14.35 -13.69
CA GLU A 342 3.08 -15.71 -13.17
C GLU A 342 2.50 -15.85 -11.77
N LEU A 343 2.76 -14.90 -10.86
CA LEU A 343 2.15 -14.83 -9.53
C LEU A 343 0.63 -14.68 -9.63
N LYS A 344 0.17 -13.75 -10.44
CA LYS A 344 -1.28 -13.46 -10.59
C LYS A 344 -2.06 -14.68 -11.12
N THR A 345 -1.45 -15.50 -11.96
CA THR A 345 -2.06 -16.72 -12.51
C THR A 345 -1.85 -17.96 -11.64
N GLY A 346 -1.05 -17.88 -10.58
CA GLY A 346 -0.68 -19.00 -9.71
C GLY A 346 0.33 -19.97 -10.33
N LYS A 347 0.98 -19.60 -11.45
CA LYS A 347 2.08 -20.36 -12.05
C LYS A 347 3.34 -20.30 -11.18
N GLU A 348 3.52 -19.23 -10.46
CA GLU A 348 4.52 -19.05 -9.42
C GLU A 348 3.82 -18.93 -8.06
N SER A 349 4.43 -19.48 -7.00
CA SER A 349 3.92 -19.39 -5.62
C SER A 349 5.05 -19.03 -4.67
N VAL A 350 4.73 -18.25 -3.66
CA VAL A 350 5.70 -17.75 -2.68
C VAL A 350 5.31 -18.23 -1.29
N VAL A 351 6.22 -18.92 -0.60
CA VAL A 351 5.97 -19.32 0.78
C VAL A 351 6.06 -18.11 1.73
N ALA A 352 5.24 -18.13 2.78
CA ALA A 352 5.10 -17.04 3.73
C ALA A 352 5.91 -17.26 5.02
N GLU A 353 6.34 -18.50 5.28
CA GLU A 353 7.02 -18.91 6.50
C GLU A 353 8.47 -19.33 6.23
N ALA A 354 9.37 -18.93 7.13
CA ALA A 354 10.80 -19.17 6.99
C ALA A 354 11.19 -20.67 7.04
N ASP A 355 10.45 -21.49 7.77
CA ASP A 355 10.67 -22.94 7.85
C ASP A 355 10.35 -23.67 6.53
N LYS A 356 9.47 -23.08 5.71
CA LYS A 356 9.10 -23.59 4.38
C LYS A 356 10.07 -23.17 3.27
N LEU A 357 11.05 -22.30 3.56
CA LEU A 357 12.09 -21.96 2.59
C LEU A 357 12.96 -23.18 2.28
N THR A 358 13.04 -23.54 1.01
CA THR A 358 13.85 -24.68 0.53
C THR A 358 15.33 -24.33 0.36
N ASP A 359 15.64 -23.09 0.02
CA ASP A 359 17.00 -22.59 -0.14
C ASP A 359 17.29 -21.43 0.81
N LYS A 360 18.07 -21.71 1.85
CA LYS A 360 18.55 -20.75 2.86
C LYS A 360 20.04 -20.40 2.70
N ASN A 361 20.67 -20.85 1.63
CA ASN A 361 22.08 -20.56 1.40
C ASN A 361 22.31 -19.07 1.10
N ASN A 362 23.50 -18.57 1.40
CA ASN A 362 23.89 -17.19 1.13
C ASN A 362 22.98 -16.12 1.76
N ILE A 363 22.37 -16.42 2.91
CA ILE A 363 21.62 -15.47 3.72
C ILE A 363 22.48 -15.13 4.94
N ASP A 364 22.76 -13.84 5.12
CA ASP A 364 23.48 -13.29 6.26
C ASP A 364 22.50 -12.49 7.12
N GLY A 365 22.17 -13.01 8.29
CA GLY A 365 21.16 -12.48 9.20
C GLY A 365 20.06 -13.49 9.53
N GLU A 366 19.16 -13.09 10.44
CA GLU A 366 18.10 -13.94 10.96
C GLU A 366 16.76 -13.63 10.26
N LEU A 367 16.22 -14.60 9.54
CA LEU A 367 14.92 -14.53 8.85
C LEU A 367 13.73 -14.41 9.81
#